data_9fa7d6c99b8a9f17b2b592ca16ac0d1d
#
_entry.id   9fa7d6c99b8a9f17b2b592ca16ac0d1d
#
_cell.length_a   1.000
_cell.length_b   1.000
_cell.length_c   1.000
_cell.angle_alpha   90.00
_cell.angle_beta   90.00
_cell.angle_gamma   90.00
#
_symmetry.space_group_name_H-M   'P 1'
#
loop_
_entity.id
_entity.type
_entity.pdbx_description
1 polymer ?
#
loop_
_entity_poly.entity_id
_entity_poly.type
_entity_poly.pdbx_seq_one_letter_code
_entity_poly.pdbx_strand_id
1 'polypeptide(L)'
;VLTNKVQQSFNKNIQQQDIKVLASLLSLGAGSGKVIAMIVCIAEKPSVAQDIARILGATIRKDGYMEGNGYQVTWTFGHLCELKYPEDYTPTWKPWSLGQLPMIPQRFGIRLKHEKSIEHQFAVIKELFEKADTIVNCGDAGQEGELIQRWVLQLTGVKKDVQRLWISSMTDEAIREGFNTLKPQTNYQSLYEAGLCRAIGDWILGMNATRLYTLKYGRRERGATPLSIGRVQTPTLALIVNRQHEIDNFTPEPYWVLTTDYRQTTITAITTDPNEDEQPEDSKGSKKQGAARRGFTSEEEARNALEKIKDAPFEVTKVERKNG
;
A
#
# COMPACT_ATOMS: atom_id res chain seq x y z
N VAL A 1 -32.55 25.30 -20.41
CA VAL A 1 -31.24 25.75 -20.95
C VAL A 1 -30.65 26.91 -20.15
N LEU A 2 -31.46 27.69 -19.43
CA LEU A 2 -31.00 28.83 -18.59
C LEU A 2 -30.46 28.39 -17.21
N THR A 3 -30.91 27.27 -16.65
CA THR A 3 -30.51 26.76 -15.35
C THR A 3 -29.07 26.26 -15.33
N ASN A 4 -28.57 25.65 -16.40
CA ASN A 4 -27.18 25.12 -16.45
C ASN A 4 -26.08 26.18 -16.57
N LYS A 5 -26.37 27.33 -17.21
CA LYS A 5 -25.43 28.46 -17.30
C LYS A 5 -25.27 29.21 -15.98
N VAL A 6 -26.35 29.35 -15.23
CA VAL A 6 -26.34 30.01 -13.91
C VAL A 6 -25.61 29.12 -12.90
N GLN A 7 -25.84 27.81 -12.92
CA GLN A 7 -25.14 26.84 -12.06
C GLN A 7 -23.62 26.77 -12.33
N GLN A 8 -23.21 26.83 -13.61
CA GLN A 8 -21.79 26.86 -13.99
C GLN A 8 -21.12 28.21 -13.63
N SER A 9 -21.86 29.33 -13.70
CA SER A 9 -21.33 30.64 -13.29
C SER A 9 -21.20 30.73 -11.76
N PHE A 10 -22.17 30.17 -11.03
CA PHE A 10 -22.17 30.15 -9.56
C PHE A 10 -21.03 29.28 -9.02
N ASN A 11 -20.81 28.10 -9.59
CA ASN A 11 -19.72 27.22 -9.22
C ASN A 11 -18.34 27.79 -9.56
N LYS A 12 -18.17 28.53 -10.66
CA LYS A 12 -16.91 29.21 -10.99
C LYS A 12 -16.55 30.33 -10.01
N ASN A 13 -17.57 31.07 -9.53
CA ASN A 13 -17.36 32.18 -8.57
C ASN A 13 -17.04 31.68 -7.16
N ILE A 14 -17.64 30.56 -6.72
CA ILE A 14 -17.29 29.90 -5.44
C ILE A 14 -15.86 29.35 -5.49
N GLN A 15 -15.46 28.69 -6.59
CA GLN A 15 -14.10 28.15 -6.72
C GLN A 15 -12.99 29.22 -6.73
N GLN A 16 -13.25 30.44 -7.19
CA GLN A 16 -12.28 31.53 -7.13
C GLN A 16 -12.24 32.24 -5.78
N GLN A 17 -13.36 32.26 -5.03
CA GLN A 17 -13.38 32.84 -3.70
C GLN A 17 -12.72 31.97 -2.65
N ASP A 18 -12.85 30.64 -2.70
CA ASP A 18 -12.28 29.71 -1.72
C ASP A 18 -10.74 29.67 -1.80
N ILE A 19 -10.17 29.75 -3.01
CA ILE A 19 -8.71 29.88 -3.20
C ILE A 19 -8.21 31.25 -2.68
N LYS A 20 -9.00 32.32 -2.81
CA LYS A 20 -8.66 33.64 -2.27
C LYS A 20 -8.76 33.71 -0.74
N VAL A 21 -9.65 32.95 -0.12
CA VAL A 21 -9.81 32.89 1.34
C VAL A 21 -8.61 32.18 1.98
N LEU A 22 -8.10 31.08 1.41
CA LEU A 22 -6.85 30.47 1.90
C LEU A 22 -5.64 31.40 1.74
N ALA A 23 -5.54 32.10 0.61
CA ALA A 23 -4.50 33.10 0.39
C ALA A 23 -4.63 34.31 1.32
N SER A 24 -5.87 34.68 1.76
CA SER A 24 -6.12 35.79 2.66
C SER A 24 -5.91 35.46 4.13
N LEU A 25 -6.14 34.23 4.56
CA LEU A 25 -5.89 33.77 5.93
C LEU A 25 -4.39 33.67 6.25
N LEU A 26 -3.54 33.47 5.23
CA LEU A 26 -2.08 33.53 5.34
C LEU A 26 -1.52 34.97 5.25
N SER A 27 -2.33 35.97 4.91
CA SER A 27 -1.89 37.36 4.70
C SER A 27 -2.18 38.34 5.85
N LEU A 28 -2.70 37.86 6.98
CA LEU A 28 -3.07 38.72 8.15
C LEU A 28 -1.89 38.99 9.09
N GLY A 29 -0.70 39.23 8.56
CA GLY A 29 0.43 39.58 9.43
C GLY A 29 1.69 40.08 8.73
N ALA A 30 1.61 41.01 7.75
CA ALA A 30 2.84 41.77 7.42
C ALA A 30 2.54 42.98 6.53
N GLY A 31 3.08 44.08 6.93
CA GLY A 31 3.14 45.32 6.16
C GLY A 31 4.05 45.19 4.94
N SER A 32 3.65 45.86 3.86
CA SER A 32 4.38 46.24 2.63
C SER A 32 5.37 45.23 2.05
N GLY A 33 4.87 44.48 1.10
CA GLY A 33 5.63 43.60 0.22
C GLY A 33 4.96 42.23 0.21
N LYS A 34 4.23 41.91 -0.89
CA LYS A 34 3.55 40.62 -1.03
C LYS A 34 4.61 39.51 -1.14
N VAL A 35 5.14 39.03 -0.03
CA VAL A 35 5.92 37.77 -0.01
C VAL A 35 4.88 36.67 -0.22
N ILE A 36 4.86 36.08 -1.39
CA ILE A 36 4.06 34.89 -1.67
C ILE A 36 4.70 33.77 -0.85
N ALA A 37 4.00 33.28 0.15
CA ALA A 37 4.49 32.13 0.94
C ALA A 37 4.77 30.94 0.02
N MET A 38 5.96 30.35 0.13
CA MET A 38 6.38 29.20 -0.67
C MET A 38 5.97 27.91 0.02
N ILE A 39 5.08 27.17 -0.63
CA ILE A 39 4.60 25.87 -0.15
C ILE A 39 5.31 24.76 -0.92
N VAL A 40 6.00 23.89 -0.21
CA VAL A 40 6.67 22.72 -0.80
C VAL A 40 5.86 21.47 -0.53
N CYS A 41 5.40 20.81 -1.58
CA CYS A 41 4.71 19.52 -1.54
C CYS A 41 5.70 18.40 -1.88
N ILE A 42 5.67 17.30 -1.13
CA ILE A 42 6.47 16.12 -1.43
C ILE A 42 5.58 14.90 -1.63
N ALA A 43 5.60 14.32 -2.82
CA ALA A 43 4.86 13.11 -3.18
C ALA A 43 5.76 11.86 -3.15
N GLU A 44 5.18 10.68 -3.14
CA GLU A 44 5.92 9.42 -3.09
C GLU A 44 6.53 9.03 -4.45
N LYS A 45 5.91 9.50 -5.55
CA LYS A 45 6.31 9.14 -6.93
C LYS A 45 6.21 10.35 -7.86
N PRO A 46 7.03 10.39 -8.93
CA PRO A 46 6.99 11.48 -9.91
C PRO A 46 5.61 11.68 -10.56
N SER A 47 4.88 10.60 -10.86
CA SER A 47 3.55 10.68 -11.48
C SER A 47 2.53 11.36 -10.56
N VAL A 48 2.51 10.98 -9.28
CA VAL A 48 1.66 11.60 -8.26
C VAL A 48 2.00 13.08 -8.08
N ALA A 49 3.29 13.42 -8.07
CA ALA A 49 3.73 14.82 -8.02
C ALA A 49 3.24 15.64 -9.22
N GLN A 50 3.27 15.07 -10.43
CA GLN A 50 2.77 15.73 -11.63
C GLN A 50 1.27 16.00 -11.58
N ASP A 51 0.47 15.04 -11.12
CA ASP A 51 -0.97 15.22 -10.95
C ASP A 51 -1.29 16.33 -9.93
N ILE A 52 -0.62 16.32 -8.79
CA ILE A 52 -0.75 17.36 -7.76
C ILE A 52 -0.31 18.72 -8.32
N ALA A 53 0.84 18.77 -8.97
CA ALA A 53 1.39 20.01 -9.55
C ALA A 53 0.46 20.64 -10.59
N ARG A 54 -0.13 19.82 -11.46
CA ARG A 54 -1.13 20.25 -12.44
C ARG A 54 -2.33 20.90 -11.78
N ILE A 55 -2.85 20.31 -10.72
CA ILE A 55 -4.03 20.83 -10.00
C ILE A 55 -3.71 22.12 -9.25
N LEU A 56 -2.51 22.25 -8.69
CA LEU A 56 -2.05 23.44 -7.98
C LEU A 56 -1.60 24.57 -8.91
N GLY A 57 -1.46 24.30 -10.20
CA GLY A 57 -0.92 25.26 -11.17
C GLY A 57 0.59 25.41 -11.16
N ALA A 58 1.33 24.44 -10.59
CA ALA A 58 2.78 24.35 -10.59
C ALA A 58 3.25 23.66 -11.88
N THR A 59 3.21 24.34 -13.02
CA THR A 59 3.39 23.73 -14.34
C THR A 59 4.81 23.83 -14.90
N ILE A 60 5.69 24.62 -14.27
CA ILE A 60 7.07 24.83 -14.72
C ILE A 60 7.93 23.67 -14.21
N ARG A 61 8.46 22.87 -15.13
CA ARG A 61 9.33 21.74 -14.78
C ARG A 61 10.74 22.23 -14.50
N LYS A 62 11.26 21.79 -13.38
CA LYS A 62 12.64 21.98 -12.92
C LYS A 62 13.31 20.63 -12.70
N ASP A 63 14.59 20.66 -12.37
CA ASP A 63 15.32 19.46 -12.00
C ASP A 63 14.87 18.97 -10.61
N GLY A 64 14.21 17.79 -10.57
CA GLY A 64 13.71 17.17 -9.37
C GLY A 64 12.41 17.74 -8.79
N TYR A 65 11.76 18.74 -9.43
CA TYR A 65 10.47 19.29 -8.96
C TYR A 65 9.69 20.03 -10.04
N MET A 66 8.47 20.41 -9.75
CA MET A 66 7.61 21.29 -10.53
C MET A 66 7.36 22.57 -9.73
N GLU A 67 7.27 23.75 -10.39
CA GLU A 67 6.97 24.99 -9.66
C GLU A 67 5.93 25.85 -10.38
N GLY A 68 5.26 26.70 -9.63
CA GLY A 68 4.29 27.69 -10.10
C GLY A 68 3.25 28.01 -9.04
N ASN A 69 2.59 29.15 -9.18
CA ASN A 69 1.48 29.57 -8.32
C ASN A 69 1.79 29.53 -6.78
N GLY A 70 3.04 29.77 -6.38
CA GLY A 70 3.46 29.71 -4.97
C GLY A 70 3.74 28.29 -4.44
N TYR A 71 3.68 27.29 -5.30
CA TYR A 71 3.97 25.89 -4.96
C TYR A 71 5.23 25.38 -5.62
N GLN A 72 5.96 24.54 -4.89
CA GLN A 72 6.99 23.67 -5.44
C GLN A 72 6.62 22.23 -5.09
N VAL A 73 6.45 21.39 -6.10
CA VAL A 73 6.01 20.00 -5.93
C VAL A 73 7.14 19.07 -6.32
N THR A 74 7.75 18.44 -5.35
CA THR A 74 8.83 17.46 -5.48
C THR A 74 8.34 16.05 -5.19
N TRP A 75 9.22 15.07 -5.33
CA TRP A 75 8.85 13.65 -5.17
C TRP A 75 10.01 12.81 -4.63
N THR A 76 9.68 11.65 -4.11
CA THR A 76 10.62 10.56 -3.90
C THR A 76 10.47 9.50 -5.00
N PHE A 77 11.36 8.51 -5.01
CA PHE A 77 11.27 7.32 -5.88
C PHE A 77 10.85 6.10 -5.05
N GLY A 78 9.83 6.23 -4.21
CA GLY A 78 9.58 5.35 -3.09
C GLY A 78 10.61 5.60 -1.98
N HIS A 79 11.17 4.54 -1.39
CA HIS A 79 12.15 4.68 -0.31
C HIS A 79 13.48 5.28 -0.76
N LEU A 80 13.75 6.55 -0.46
CA LEU A 80 15.09 7.15 -0.53
C LEU A 80 15.97 6.75 0.66
N CYS A 81 15.32 6.50 1.80
CA CYS A 81 15.95 6.16 3.07
C CYS A 81 15.72 4.70 3.43
N GLU A 82 16.62 4.15 4.23
CA GLU A 82 16.54 2.80 4.77
C GLU A 82 17.07 2.77 6.21
N LEU A 83 16.78 1.71 6.97
CA LEU A 83 17.44 1.48 8.25
C LEU A 83 18.93 1.19 8.02
N LYS A 84 19.76 1.64 8.94
CA LYS A 84 21.20 1.37 8.92
C LYS A 84 21.46 -0.13 8.85
N TYR A 85 22.52 -0.54 8.14
CA TYR A 85 22.98 -1.92 8.12
C TYR A 85 23.69 -2.30 9.42
N PRO A 86 23.84 -3.61 9.71
CA PRO A 86 24.55 -4.06 10.91
C PRO A 86 25.91 -3.41 11.10
N GLU A 87 26.71 -3.29 10.06
CA GLU A 87 28.04 -2.68 10.08
C GLU A 87 28.06 -1.17 10.35
N ASP A 88 26.94 -0.48 10.11
CA ASP A 88 26.80 0.95 10.43
C ASP A 88 26.64 1.20 11.95
N TYR A 89 26.31 0.15 12.71
CA TYR A 89 26.22 0.21 14.18
C TYR A 89 27.54 -0.18 14.85
N THR A 90 28.16 -1.26 14.34
CA THR A 90 29.47 -1.71 14.83
C THR A 90 30.21 -2.51 13.75
N PRO A 91 31.51 -2.28 13.54
CA PRO A 91 32.32 -3.05 12.59
C PRO A 91 32.33 -4.54 12.88
N THR A 92 32.11 -4.96 14.14
CA THR A 92 32.05 -6.37 14.54
C THR A 92 30.91 -7.13 13.87
N TRP A 93 29.85 -6.45 13.46
CA TRP A 93 28.71 -7.06 12.76
C TRP A 93 28.91 -7.16 11.23
N LYS A 94 30.04 -6.67 10.69
CA LYS A 94 30.34 -6.79 9.27
C LYS A 94 30.57 -8.23 8.84
N PRO A 95 31.47 -9.01 9.49
CA PRO A 95 31.62 -10.43 9.17
C PRO A 95 30.43 -11.24 9.70
N TRP A 96 30.01 -12.22 8.94
CA TRP A 96 28.91 -13.10 9.37
C TRP A 96 29.44 -14.20 10.31
N SER A 97 28.94 -14.23 11.52
CA SER A 97 29.32 -15.18 12.56
C SER A 97 28.11 -15.52 13.44
N LEU A 98 27.97 -16.79 13.80
CA LEU A 98 26.94 -17.27 14.72
C LEU A 98 27.07 -16.66 16.12
N GLY A 99 28.28 -16.39 16.58
CA GLY A 99 28.56 -15.83 17.90
C GLY A 99 28.16 -14.37 18.05
N GLN A 100 27.74 -13.69 16.94
CA GLN A 100 27.29 -12.30 16.94
C GLN A 100 25.76 -12.18 16.86
N LEU A 101 25.06 -13.29 16.77
CA LEU A 101 23.61 -13.32 16.73
C LEU A 101 23.02 -13.51 18.13
N PRO A 102 21.93 -12.85 18.49
CA PRO A 102 21.17 -11.90 17.64
C PRO A 102 21.80 -10.51 17.61
N MET A 103 21.77 -9.87 16.45
CA MET A 103 22.13 -8.44 16.29
C MET A 103 20.90 -7.61 16.60
N ILE A 104 20.94 -6.86 17.71
CA ILE A 104 19.86 -5.98 18.15
C ILE A 104 20.47 -4.61 18.51
N PRO A 105 20.35 -3.60 17.65
CA PRO A 105 20.80 -2.24 17.96
C PRO A 105 20.07 -1.69 19.18
N GLN A 106 20.75 -0.99 20.06
CA GLN A 106 20.10 -0.28 21.17
C GLN A 106 19.16 0.82 20.67
N ARG A 107 19.50 1.46 19.55
CA ARG A 107 18.69 2.46 18.89
C ARG A 107 18.82 2.30 17.37
N PHE A 108 17.67 2.18 16.70
CA PHE A 108 17.65 2.12 15.24
C PHE A 108 17.89 3.49 14.63
N GLY A 109 18.73 3.55 13.62
CA GLY A 109 19.00 4.73 12.82
C GLY A 109 18.62 4.54 11.37
N ILE A 110 18.41 5.63 10.67
CA ILE A 110 18.15 5.68 9.24
C ILE A 110 19.35 6.24 8.49
N ARG A 111 19.45 5.89 7.21
CA ARG A 111 20.45 6.42 6.28
C ARG A 111 19.85 6.63 4.91
N LEU A 112 20.47 7.48 4.12
CA LEU A 112 20.17 7.62 2.70
C LEU A 112 20.72 6.40 1.94
N LYS A 113 20.03 5.90 0.94
CA LYS A 113 20.55 4.88 0.04
C LYS A 113 21.64 5.47 -0.84
N HIS A 114 22.70 4.70 -1.07
CA HIS A 114 23.87 5.13 -1.85
C HIS A 114 23.67 4.91 -3.36
N GLU A 115 22.77 5.69 -3.94
CA GLU A 115 22.53 5.72 -5.38
C GLU A 115 22.58 7.18 -5.84
N LYS A 116 23.32 7.48 -6.93
CA LYS A 116 23.51 8.85 -7.42
C LYS A 116 22.19 9.59 -7.68
N SER A 117 21.20 8.90 -8.22
CA SER A 117 19.86 9.46 -8.47
C SER A 117 19.14 9.82 -7.18
N ILE A 118 19.27 8.99 -6.15
CA ILE A 118 18.68 9.20 -4.82
C ILE A 118 19.37 10.34 -4.09
N GLU A 119 20.70 10.35 -4.10
CA GLU A 119 21.51 11.41 -3.48
C GLU A 119 21.20 12.77 -4.11
N HIS A 120 21.09 12.82 -5.45
CA HIS A 120 20.72 14.03 -6.18
C HIS A 120 19.31 14.51 -5.78
N GLN A 121 18.32 13.64 -5.87
CA GLN A 121 16.94 13.99 -5.53
C GLN A 121 16.78 14.42 -4.07
N PHE A 122 17.49 13.75 -3.16
CA PHE A 122 17.50 14.13 -1.75
C PHE A 122 18.09 15.52 -1.53
N ALA A 123 19.14 15.87 -2.26
CA ALA A 123 19.74 17.22 -2.20
C ALA A 123 18.74 18.29 -2.65
N VAL A 124 18.01 18.04 -3.77
CA VAL A 124 16.94 18.92 -4.24
C VAL A 124 15.84 19.08 -3.19
N ILE A 125 15.34 17.97 -2.61
CA ILE A 125 14.30 18.01 -1.59
C ILE A 125 14.78 18.84 -0.38
N LYS A 126 15.99 18.62 0.08
CA LYS A 126 16.57 19.34 1.22
C LYS A 126 16.62 20.84 0.98
N GLU A 127 17.12 21.27 -0.19
CA GLU A 127 17.18 22.67 -0.57
C GLU A 127 15.79 23.32 -0.62
N LEU A 128 14.79 22.63 -1.18
CA LEU A 128 13.41 23.10 -1.23
C LEU A 128 12.82 23.25 0.18
N PHE A 129 13.03 22.26 1.04
CA PHE A 129 12.54 22.30 2.42
C PHE A 129 13.17 23.43 3.26
N GLU A 130 14.45 23.72 3.06
CA GLU A 130 15.12 24.84 3.72
C GLU A 130 14.48 26.19 3.37
N LYS A 131 14.04 26.34 2.11
CA LYS A 131 13.42 27.57 1.58
C LYS A 131 11.90 27.63 1.80
N ALA A 132 11.23 26.52 2.09
CA ALA A 132 9.79 26.46 2.27
C ALA A 132 9.31 27.28 3.47
N ASP A 133 8.15 27.91 3.37
CA ASP A 133 7.42 28.44 4.52
C ASP A 133 6.57 27.33 5.16
N THR A 134 5.99 26.47 4.35
CA THR A 134 5.19 25.31 4.77
C THR A 134 5.53 24.09 3.93
N ILE A 135 5.57 22.93 4.54
CA ILE A 135 5.76 21.66 3.86
C ILE A 135 4.45 20.87 3.90
N VAL A 136 4.07 20.29 2.76
CA VAL A 136 2.91 19.38 2.65
C VAL A 136 3.40 17.98 2.30
N ASN A 137 3.21 17.05 3.21
CA ASN A 137 3.46 15.64 2.99
C ASN A 137 2.30 15.05 2.19
N CYS A 138 2.56 14.70 0.93
CA CYS A 138 1.62 14.10 -0.01
C CYS A 138 1.98 12.61 -0.31
N GLY A 139 2.57 11.90 0.65
CA GLY A 139 2.80 10.46 0.54
C GLY A 139 1.49 9.67 0.44
N ASP A 140 1.55 8.46 -0.07
CA ASP A 140 0.38 7.58 -0.19
C ASP A 140 -0.32 7.43 1.19
N ALA A 141 -1.65 7.28 1.18
CA ALA A 141 -2.46 7.16 2.40
C ALA A 141 -2.27 5.77 3.03
N GLY A 142 -1.26 5.62 3.88
CA GLY A 142 -0.91 4.36 4.53
C GLY A 142 0.34 4.44 5.39
N GLN A 143 0.61 3.36 6.12
CA GLN A 143 1.80 3.26 6.99
C GLN A 143 3.11 3.46 6.22
N GLU A 144 3.19 2.92 5.02
CA GLU A 144 4.38 2.94 4.19
C GLU A 144 4.66 4.35 3.67
N GLY A 145 3.65 5.00 3.07
CA GLY A 145 3.78 6.38 2.58
C GLY A 145 4.10 7.37 3.69
N GLU A 146 3.56 7.16 4.90
CA GLU A 146 3.90 7.96 6.07
C GLU A 146 5.36 7.74 6.48
N LEU A 147 5.83 6.50 6.52
CA LEU A 147 7.21 6.15 6.89
C LEU A 147 8.22 6.74 5.89
N ILE A 148 7.99 6.58 4.59
CA ILE A 148 8.86 7.07 3.53
C ILE A 148 9.09 8.57 3.69
N GLN A 149 8.01 9.34 3.79
CA GLN A 149 8.10 10.80 3.84
C GLN A 149 8.69 11.30 5.17
N ARG A 150 8.35 10.67 6.30
CA ARG A 150 8.91 11.02 7.62
C ARG A 150 10.40 10.78 7.71
N TRP A 151 10.91 9.73 7.11
CA TRP A 151 12.35 9.46 7.08
C TRP A 151 13.10 10.50 6.25
N VAL A 152 12.54 10.93 5.12
CA VAL A 152 13.11 12.01 4.32
C VAL A 152 13.14 13.32 5.13
N LEU A 153 12.00 13.71 5.72
CA LEU A 153 11.91 14.89 6.58
C LEU A 153 12.94 14.83 7.75
N GLN A 154 13.08 13.67 8.39
CA GLN A 154 14.03 13.49 9.48
C GLN A 154 15.47 13.63 9.03
N LEU A 155 15.86 13.07 7.87
CA LEU A 155 17.23 13.16 7.37
C LEU A 155 17.59 14.55 6.84
N THR A 156 16.64 15.34 6.35
CA THR A 156 16.90 16.72 5.95
C THR A 156 17.26 17.59 7.16
N GLY A 157 16.80 17.21 8.37
CA GLY A 157 17.02 17.96 9.60
C GLY A 157 16.23 19.28 9.69
N VAL A 158 15.35 19.54 8.71
CA VAL A 158 14.54 20.77 8.66
C VAL A 158 13.44 20.71 9.71
N LYS A 159 13.33 21.78 10.50
CA LYS A 159 12.32 21.94 11.56
C LYS A 159 11.31 22.98 11.13
N LYS A 160 10.29 22.55 10.42
CA LYS A 160 9.17 23.38 9.93
C LYS A 160 7.85 22.68 10.19
N ASP A 161 6.76 23.43 10.16
CA ASP A 161 5.42 22.89 10.24
C ASP A 161 5.13 22.07 8.99
N VAL A 162 4.67 20.84 9.20
CA VAL A 162 4.32 19.91 8.12
C VAL A 162 2.84 19.61 8.18
N GLN A 163 2.16 19.88 7.08
CA GLN A 163 0.79 19.49 6.84
C GLN A 163 0.74 18.15 6.10
N ARG A 164 -0.33 17.42 6.25
CA ARG A 164 -0.55 16.11 5.62
C ARG A 164 -1.74 16.15 4.69
N LEU A 165 -1.51 15.86 3.42
CA LEU A 165 -2.54 15.55 2.45
C LEU A 165 -2.93 14.07 2.60
N TRP A 166 -4.19 13.80 2.96
CA TRP A 166 -4.69 12.43 3.13
C TRP A 166 -5.82 12.16 2.15
N ILE A 167 -5.50 11.52 1.05
CA ILE A 167 -6.44 11.15 -0.01
C ILE A 167 -6.24 9.69 -0.42
N SER A 168 -7.33 9.00 -0.74
CA SER A 168 -7.34 7.62 -1.23
C SER A 168 -7.58 7.53 -2.75
N SER A 169 -7.79 8.66 -3.42
CA SER A 169 -8.02 8.75 -4.86
C SER A 169 -7.21 9.90 -5.44
N MET A 170 -6.77 9.75 -6.69
CA MET A 170 -6.01 10.75 -7.45
C MET A 170 -6.87 11.52 -8.46
N THR A 171 -8.20 11.54 -8.28
CA THR A 171 -9.06 12.40 -9.11
C THR A 171 -8.84 13.89 -8.80
N ASP A 172 -9.11 14.74 -9.77
CA ASP A 172 -8.95 16.19 -9.62
C ASP A 172 -9.75 16.74 -8.44
N GLU A 173 -10.96 16.23 -8.23
CA GLU A 173 -11.82 16.60 -7.11
C GLU A 173 -11.23 16.20 -5.77
N ALA A 174 -10.73 14.94 -5.67
CA ALA A 174 -10.15 14.44 -4.43
C ALA A 174 -8.88 15.20 -4.04
N ILE A 175 -8.03 15.57 -5.00
CA ILE A 175 -6.84 16.38 -4.75
C ILE A 175 -7.24 17.77 -4.25
N ARG A 176 -8.21 18.46 -4.92
CA ARG A 176 -8.68 19.80 -4.50
C ARG A 176 -9.28 19.79 -3.10
N GLU A 177 -10.15 18.83 -2.82
CA GLU A 177 -10.77 18.67 -1.51
C GLU A 177 -9.72 18.34 -0.43
N GLY A 178 -8.77 17.47 -0.75
CA GLY A 178 -7.67 17.13 0.14
C GLY A 178 -6.83 18.35 0.54
N PHE A 179 -6.51 19.23 -0.40
CA PHE A 179 -5.78 20.47 -0.10
C PHE A 179 -6.60 21.48 0.72
N ASN A 180 -7.93 21.44 0.65
CA ASN A 180 -8.82 22.25 1.50
C ASN A 180 -8.94 21.69 2.92
N THR A 181 -8.58 20.42 3.13
CA THR A 181 -8.75 19.69 4.40
C THR A 181 -7.44 19.17 4.99
N LEU A 182 -6.32 19.84 4.68
CA LEU A 182 -5.00 19.48 5.23
C LEU A 182 -5.03 19.40 6.75
N LYS A 183 -4.32 18.44 7.30
CA LYS A 183 -4.21 18.22 8.74
C LYS A 183 -2.74 18.30 9.19
N PRO A 184 -2.47 18.74 10.43
CA PRO A 184 -1.13 18.64 10.98
C PRO A 184 -0.60 17.20 10.89
N GLN A 185 0.66 17.04 10.48
CA GLN A 185 1.29 15.72 10.37
C GLN A 185 1.30 14.95 11.70
N THR A 186 1.27 15.66 12.83
CA THR A 186 1.21 15.08 14.18
C THR A 186 -0.02 14.20 14.40
N ASN A 187 -1.12 14.42 13.69
CA ASN A 187 -2.32 13.61 13.76
C ASN A 187 -2.11 12.16 13.26
N TYR A 188 -1.01 11.93 12.55
CA TYR A 188 -0.64 10.63 11.98
C TYR A 188 0.55 9.98 12.71
N GLN A 189 0.84 10.41 13.95
CA GLN A 189 1.99 9.92 14.71
C GLN A 189 1.91 8.41 14.96
N SER A 190 0.77 7.90 15.40
CA SER A 190 0.58 6.46 15.65
C SER A 190 0.73 5.62 14.37
N LEU A 191 0.33 6.17 13.23
CA LEU A 191 0.49 5.50 11.93
C LEU A 191 1.98 5.39 11.54
N TYR A 192 2.73 6.47 11.74
CA TYR A 192 4.19 6.47 11.56
C TYR A 192 4.87 5.46 12.47
N GLU A 193 4.51 5.44 13.74
CA GLU A 193 5.07 4.50 14.73
C GLU A 193 4.78 3.05 14.36
N ALA A 194 3.57 2.76 13.88
CA ALA A 194 3.22 1.43 13.37
C ALA A 194 4.08 1.02 12.17
N GLY A 195 4.29 1.94 11.21
CA GLY A 195 5.19 1.72 10.06
C GLY A 195 6.63 1.51 10.49
N LEU A 196 7.12 2.30 11.45
CA LEU A 196 8.47 2.19 12.00
C LEU A 196 8.66 0.85 12.73
N CYS A 197 7.72 0.45 13.60
CA CYS A 197 7.77 -0.84 14.29
C CYS A 197 7.81 -2.01 13.29
N ARG A 198 7.03 -1.93 12.23
CA ARG A 198 7.05 -2.92 11.16
C ARG A 198 8.43 -2.98 10.49
N ALA A 199 8.99 -1.84 10.10
CA ALA A 199 10.32 -1.78 9.46
C ALA A 199 11.42 -2.34 10.37
N ILE A 200 11.38 -2.02 11.67
CA ILE A 200 12.31 -2.56 12.68
C ILE A 200 12.13 -4.08 12.82
N GLY A 201 10.91 -4.57 12.91
CA GLY A 201 10.62 -6.01 12.98
C GLY A 201 11.12 -6.76 11.75
N ASP A 202 10.91 -6.20 10.56
CA ASP A 202 11.42 -6.76 9.31
C ASP A 202 12.96 -6.77 9.26
N TRP A 203 13.62 -5.72 9.78
CA TRP A 203 15.07 -5.66 9.90
C TRP A 203 15.61 -6.72 10.88
N ILE A 204 15.03 -6.82 12.09
CA ILE A 204 15.46 -7.76 13.11
C ILE A 204 15.33 -9.20 12.58
N LEU A 205 14.18 -9.55 12.04
CA LEU A 205 13.96 -10.88 11.46
C LEU A 205 14.87 -11.11 10.27
N GLY A 206 14.85 -10.21 9.29
CA GLY A 206 15.55 -10.38 8.03
C GLY A 206 17.07 -10.49 8.21
N MET A 207 17.68 -9.59 8.96
CA MET A 207 19.14 -9.58 9.16
C MET A 207 19.63 -10.79 9.97
N ASN A 208 18.95 -11.12 11.06
CA ASN A 208 19.36 -12.21 11.93
C ASN A 208 19.06 -13.60 11.33
N ALA A 209 17.84 -13.82 10.86
CA ALA A 209 17.45 -15.12 10.31
C ALA A 209 18.19 -15.45 9.00
N THR A 210 18.36 -14.46 8.11
CA THR A 210 19.13 -14.66 6.87
C THR A 210 20.56 -15.08 7.17
N ARG A 211 21.25 -14.42 8.10
CA ARG A 211 22.61 -14.80 8.50
C ARG A 211 22.65 -16.17 9.17
N LEU A 212 21.71 -16.43 10.10
CA LEU A 212 21.63 -17.71 10.79
C LEU A 212 21.45 -18.88 9.82
N TYR A 213 20.44 -18.78 8.95
CA TYR A 213 20.14 -19.84 7.99
C TYR A 213 21.25 -20.03 6.97
N THR A 214 21.80 -18.93 6.46
CA THR A 214 22.92 -19.01 5.50
C THR A 214 24.16 -19.66 6.11
N LEU A 215 24.52 -19.31 7.35
CA LEU A 215 25.68 -19.90 8.04
C LEU A 215 25.45 -21.35 8.39
N LYS A 216 24.24 -21.77 8.67
CA LYS A 216 23.90 -23.13 9.11
C LYS A 216 23.62 -24.09 7.97
N TYR A 217 22.93 -23.61 6.92
CA TYR A 217 22.37 -24.43 5.84
C TYR A 217 22.80 -23.99 4.44
N GLY A 218 23.43 -22.81 4.31
CA GLY A 218 23.88 -22.27 3.03
C GLY A 218 25.04 -23.08 2.44
N ARG A 219 25.22 -22.98 1.14
CA ARG A 219 26.38 -23.55 0.44
C ARG A 219 27.66 -22.80 0.85
N ARG A 220 28.73 -23.52 1.08
CA ARG A 220 30.03 -22.93 1.46
C ARG A 220 30.89 -22.50 0.28
N GLU A 221 30.34 -22.51 -0.91
CA GLU A 221 30.99 -22.06 -2.14
C GLU A 221 31.18 -20.55 -2.18
N ARG A 222 32.30 -20.10 -2.73
CA ARG A 222 32.56 -18.66 -2.89
C ARG A 222 31.55 -18.07 -3.86
N GLY A 223 30.76 -17.05 -3.42
CA GLY A 223 29.73 -16.42 -4.23
C GLY A 223 28.36 -17.08 -4.15
N ALA A 224 28.15 -18.06 -3.26
CA ALA A 224 26.83 -18.63 -3.02
C ALA A 224 25.83 -17.56 -2.55
N THR A 225 24.62 -17.59 -3.10
CA THR A 225 23.54 -16.67 -2.71
C THR A 225 23.10 -16.96 -1.27
N PRO A 226 22.95 -15.93 -0.42
CA PRO A 226 22.40 -16.08 0.91
C PRO A 226 21.00 -16.69 0.91
N LEU A 227 20.71 -17.50 1.93
CA LEU A 227 19.35 -17.99 2.20
C LEU A 227 18.52 -16.86 2.83
N SER A 228 17.91 -16.06 2.00
CA SER A 228 17.15 -14.89 2.43
C SER A 228 15.87 -15.29 3.16
N ILE A 229 15.71 -14.80 4.38
CA ILE A 229 14.52 -15.00 5.22
C ILE A 229 13.84 -13.63 5.43
N GLY A 230 12.52 -13.59 5.29
CA GLY A 230 11.77 -12.38 5.51
C GLY A 230 10.30 -12.67 5.80
N ARG A 231 9.65 -11.75 6.48
CA ARG A 231 8.26 -11.88 6.93
C ARG A 231 7.25 -12.05 5.78
N VAL A 232 7.53 -11.52 4.60
CA VAL A 232 6.66 -11.63 3.43
C VAL A 232 7.17 -12.70 2.47
N GLN A 233 8.45 -12.62 2.07
CA GLN A 233 9.00 -13.52 1.04
C GLN A 233 9.01 -15.00 1.45
N THR A 234 9.27 -15.31 2.72
CA THR A 234 9.32 -16.71 3.18
C THR A 234 7.95 -17.38 3.18
N PRO A 235 6.88 -16.78 3.73
CA PRO A 235 5.53 -17.32 3.60
C PRO A 235 5.05 -17.42 2.14
N THR A 236 5.38 -16.43 1.31
CA THR A 236 5.02 -16.46 -0.12
C THR A 236 5.67 -17.65 -0.83
N LEU A 237 6.97 -17.89 -0.57
CA LEU A 237 7.66 -19.05 -1.10
C LEU A 237 7.04 -20.36 -0.58
N ALA A 238 6.68 -20.41 0.72
CA ALA A 238 6.03 -21.58 1.30
C ALA A 238 4.69 -21.91 0.63
N LEU A 239 3.89 -20.92 0.28
CA LEU A 239 2.64 -21.12 -0.47
C LEU A 239 2.90 -21.78 -1.84
N ILE A 240 3.95 -21.33 -2.54
CA ILE A 240 4.31 -21.90 -3.86
C ILE A 240 4.80 -23.35 -3.69
N VAL A 241 5.65 -23.60 -2.70
CA VAL A 241 6.18 -24.95 -2.42
C VAL A 241 5.06 -25.90 -2.00
N ASN A 242 4.17 -25.47 -1.11
CA ASN A 242 3.01 -26.27 -0.70
C ASN A 242 2.11 -26.61 -1.89
N ARG A 243 1.86 -25.62 -2.76
CA ARG A 243 1.07 -25.85 -3.99
C ARG A 243 1.76 -26.85 -4.92
N GLN A 244 3.10 -26.79 -5.05
CA GLN A 244 3.84 -27.76 -5.84
C GLN A 244 3.71 -29.17 -5.23
N HIS A 245 3.83 -29.32 -3.91
CA HIS A 245 3.62 -30.61 -3.23
C HIS A 245 2.20 -31.16 -3.44
N GLU A 246 1.17 -30.28 -3.41
CA GLU A 246 -0.19 -30.70 -3.72
C GLU A 246 -0.32 -31.22 -5.16
N ILE A 247 0.34 -30.57 -6.13
CA ILE A 247 0.33 -30.99 -7.53
C ILE A 247 1.07 -32.33 -7.70
N ASP A 248 2.27 -32.46 -7.10
CA ASP A 248 3.12 -33.64 -7.21
C ASP A 248 2.47 -34.87 -6.56
N ASN A 249 1.69 -34.68 -5.50
CA ASN A 249 1.00 -35.74 -4.76
C ASN A 249 -0.49 -35.86 -5.16
N PHE A 250 -0.91 -35.17 -6.21
CA PHE A 250 -2.32 -35.17 -6.61
C PHE A 250 -2.75 -36.56 -7.09
N THR A 251 -3.75 -37.11 -6.42
CA THR A 251 -4.40 -38.36 -6.84
C THR A 251 -5.76 -38.01 -7.43
N PRO A 252 -6.02 -38.28 -8.72
CA PRO A 252 -7.31 -38.01 -9.32
C PRO A 252 -8.41 -38.85 -8.65
N GLU A 253 -9.46 -38.17 -8.21
CA GLU A 253 -10.67 -38.82 -7.70
C GLU A 253 -11.81 -38.60 -8.69
N PRO A 254 -12.55 -39.66 -9.04
CA PRO A 254 -13.73 -39.53 -9.92
C PRO A 254 -14.81 -38.76 -9.18
N TYR A 255 -15.57 -37.96 -9.94
CA TYR A 255 -16.76 -37.29 -9.43
C TYR A 255 -17.85 -37.32 -10.50
N TRP A 256 -19.10 -37.25 -10.05
CA TRP A 256 -20.27 -37.29 -10.92
C TRP A 256 -21.00 -35.96 -10.87
N VAL A 257 -21.34 -35.44 -12.05
CA VAL A 257 -22.02 -34.13 -12.16
C VAL A 257 -23.45 -34.41 -12.67
N LEU A 258 -24.43 -33.89 -11.96
CA LEU A 258 -25.82 -33.93 -12.38
C LEU A 258 -26.18 -32.62 -13.06
N THR A 259 -26.59 -32.69 -14.30
CA THR A 259 -27.02 -31.53 -15.09
C THR A 259 -28.42 -31.73 -15.65
N THR A 260 -29.15 -30.65 -15.85
CA THR A 260 -30.43 -30.64 -16.59
C THR A 260 -30.43 -29.49 -17.59
N ASP A 261 -31.05 -29.72 -18.73
CA ASP A 261 -31.22 -28.73 -19.79
C ASP A 261 -32.64 -28.18 -19.77
N TYR A 262 -32.78 -26.89 -19.64
CA TYR A 262 -34.05 -26.20 -19.70
C TYR A 262 -33.94 -24.95 -20.58
N ARG A 263 -34.76 -24.89 -21.66
CA ARG A 263 -34.82 -23.72 -22.57
C ARG A 263 -33.44 -23.22 -23.01
N GLN A 264 -32.60 -24.07 -23.55
CA GLN A 264 -31.22 -23.75 -24.02
C GLN A 264 -30.23 -23.33 -22.90
N THR A 265 -30.56 -23.62 -21.67
CA THR A 265 -29.67 -23.34 -20.52
C THR A 265 -29.40 -24.65 -19.78
N THR A 266 -28.11 -25.00 -19.63
CA THR A 266 -27.70 -26.14 -18.81
C THR A 266 -27.55 -25.67 -17.36
N ILE A 267 -28.28 -26.33 -16.47
CA ILE A 267 -28.24 -26.08 -15.02
C ILE A 267 -27.48 -27.24 -14.37
N THR A 268 -26.48 -26.92 -13.54
CA THR A 268 -25.67 -27.92 -12.84
C THR A 268 -26.07 -27.96 -11.38
N ALA A 269 -26.27 -29.15 -10.84
CA ALA A 269 -26.54 -29.34 -9.41
C ALA A 269 -25.33 -28.92 -8.58
N ILE A 270 -25.60 -28.25 -7.47
CA ILE A 270 -24.62 -27.87 -6.47
C ILE A 270 -24.83 -28.77 -5.27
N THR A 271 -23.80 -29.49 -4.87
CA THR A 271 -23.81 -30.33 -3.67
C THR A 271 -23.14 -29.63 -2.51
N THR A 272 -23.69 -29.74 -1.30
CA THR A 272 -23.05 -29.33 -0.06
C THR A 272 -22.32 -30.52 0.54
N ASP A 273 -21.14 -30.30 1.11
CA ASP A 273 -20.42 -31.34 1.85
C ASP A 273 -21.15 -31.58 3.18
N PRO A 274 -21.63 -32.80 3.45
CA PRO A 274 -22.31 -33.09 4.72
C PRO A 274 -21.44 -32.93 5.96
N ASN A 275 -20.11 -32.83 5.81
CA ASN A 275 -19.15 -32.69 6.90
C ASN A 275 -18.74 -31.22 7.19
N GLU A 276 -19.27 -30.23 6.47
CA GLU A 276 -18.94 -28.81 6.72
C GLU A 276 -19.63 -28.19 7.93
N ASP A 277 -20.66 -28.83 8.48
CA ASP A 277 -21.37 -28.32 9.67
C ASP A 277 -20.70 -28.65 11.02
N GLU A 278 -19.60 -29.42 11.03
CA GLU A 278 -18.92 -29.86 12.27
C GLU A 278 -17.56 -29.19 12.55
N GLN A 279 -17.20 -28.10 11.89
CA GLN A 279 -15.97 -27.39 12.29
C GLN A 279 -16.25 -26.36 13.39
N PRO A 280 -15.52 -26.41 14.55
CA PRO A 280 -15.73 -25.48 15.64
C PRO A 280 -15.45 -24.03 15.23
N GLU A 281 -16.27 -23.12 15.70
CA GLU A 281 -16.14 -21.66 15.55
C GLU A 281 -14.91 -21.12 16.31
N ASP A 282 -13.71 -21.37 15.85
CA ASP A 282 -12.52 -20.68 16.36
C ASP A 282 -11.79 -19.97 15.23
N SER A 283 -12.11 -18.71 15.14
CA SER A 283 -11.33 -17.54 14.75
C SER A 283 -12.13 -16.52 13.94
N LYS A 284 -12.23 -15.36 14.52
CA LYS A 284 -12.90 -14.16 13.99
C LYS A 284 -12.50 -13.84 12.54
N GLY A 285 -13.50 -13.80 11.67
CA GLY A 285 -13.48 -12.87 10.56
C GLY A 285 -13.13 -13.41 9.19
N SER A 286 -13.66 -14.52 8.77
CA SER A 286 -13.97 -14.77 7.36
C SER A 286 -14.86 -16.03 7.30
N LYS A 287 -16.15 -15.86 7.07
CA LYS A 287 -16.98 -16.98 6.61
C LYS A 287 -16.38 -17.38 5.26
N LYS A 288 -15.55 -18.42 5.22
CA LYS A 288 -15.34 -19.19 4.01
C LYS A 288 -16.71 -19.71 3.64
N GLN A 289 -17.37 -19.10 2.65
CA GLN A 289 -18.43 -19.76 1.93
C GLN A 289 -17.83 -21.06 1.44
N GLY A 290 -18.26 -22.18 1.97
CA GLY A 290 -17.82 -23.50 1.57
C GLY A 290 -17.83 -23.56 0.05
N ALA A 291 -16.75 -24.00 -0.56
CA ALA A 291 -16.70 -24.14 -2.00
C ALA A 291 -17.75 -25.18 -2.38
N ALA A 292 -18.91 -24.71 -2.82
CA ALA A 292 -19.98 -25.59 -3.28
C ALA A 292 -19.40 -26.57 -4.30
N ARG A 293 -19.34 -27.86 -3.96
CA ARG A 293 -18.82 -28.89 -4.85
C ARG A 293 -19.80 -29.02 -6.02
N ARG A 294 -19.26 -29.03 -7.24
CA ARG A 294 -20.04 -29.21 -8.46
C ARG A 294 -20.16 -30.69 -8.85
N GLY A 295 -20.27 -31.61 -7.86
CA GLY A 295 -20.35 -33.02 -8.15
C GLY A 295 -20.53 -33.88 -6.91
N PHE A 296 -21.02 -35.11 -7.15
CA PHE A 296 -21.18 -36.16 -6.12
C PHE A 296 -19.89 -36.98 -6.03
N THR A 297 -19.59 -37.49 -4.84
CA THR A 297 -18.40 -38.32 -4.58
C THR A 297 -18.59 -39.78 -5.00
N SER A 298 -19.83 -40.22 -5.19
CA SER A 298 -20.14 -41.55 -5.70
C SER A 298 -21.21 -41.54 -6.79
N GLU A 299 -21.15 -42.53 -7.68
CA GLU A 299 -22.17 -42.72 -8.72
C GLU A 299 -23.54 -43.03 -8.11
N GLU A 300 -23.55 -43.76 -7.01
CA GLU A 300 -24.78 -44.14 -6.30
C GLU A 300 -25.50 -42.89 -5.75
N GLU A 301 -24.77 -41.97 -5.11
CA GLU A 301 -25.34 -40.71 -4.64
C GLU A 301 -25.92 -39.88 -5.78
N ALA A 302 -25.18 -39.77 -6.91
CA ALA A 302 -25.64 -39.04 -8.08
C ALA A 302 -26.91 -39.67 -8.67
N ARG A 303 -26.96 -41.01 -8.77
CA ARG A 303 -28.14 -41.72 -9.23
C ARG A 303 -29.34 -41.60 -8.30
N ASN A 304 -29.12 -41.69 -6.99
CA ASN A 304 -30.14 -41.47 -5.98
C ASN A 304 -30.73 -40.05 -6.03
N ALA A 305 -29.86 -39.04 -6.25
CA ALA A 305 -30.30 -37.67 -6.45
C ALA A 305 -31.13 -37.52 -7.75
N LEU A 306 -30.69 -38.14 -8.84
CA LEU A 306 -31.42 -38.15 -10.11
C LEU A 306 -32.82 -38.77 -9.97
N GLU A 307 -32.93 -39.92 -9.33
CA GLU A 307 -34.24 -40.62 -9.14
C GLU A 307 -35.18 -39.75 -8.29
N LYS A 308 -34.71 -39.02 -7.29
CA LYS A 308 -35.53 -38.12 -6.48
C LYS A 308 -36.13 -36.95 -7.25
N ILE A 309 -35.46 -36.48 -8.29
CA ILE A 309 -35.85 -35.25 -9.02
C ILE A 309 -36.44 -35.56 -10.40
N LYS A 310 -36.32 -36.82 -10.89
CA LYS A 310 -36.68 -37.22 -12.25
C LYS A 310 -38.12 -36.88 -12.64
N ASP A 311 -39.07 -37.06 -11.70
CA ASP A 311 -40.49 -36.81 -11.91
C ASP A 311 -40.98 -35.55 -11.16
N ALA A 312 -40.07 -34.78 -10.56
CA ALA A 312 -40.41 -33.55 -9.83
C ALA A 312 -40.68 -32.39 -10.82
N PRO A 313 -41.69 -31.55 -10.55
CA PRO A 313 -41.94 -30.38 -11.39
C PRO A 313 -40.74 -29.41 -11.28
N PHE A 314 -40.36 -28.84 -12.44
CA PHE A 314 -39.31 -27.82 -12.46
C PHE A 314 -39.91 -26.50 -11.96
N GLU A 315 -39.66 -26.18 -10.70
CA GLU A 315 -40.14 -24.98 -10.03
C GLU A 315 -38.98 -24.18 -9.44
N VAL A 316 -38.92 -22.86 -9.72
CA VAL A 316 -37.95 -21.95 -9.14
C VAL A 316 -38.50 -21.41 -7.83
N THR A 317 -38.02 -21.95 -6.70
CA THR A 317 -38.51 -21.56 -5.34
C THR A 317 -37.88 -20.30 -4.82
N LYS A 318 -36.67 -19.95 -5.27
CA LYS A 318 -35.96 -18.74 -4.82
C LYS A 318 -34.98 -18.23 -5.86
N VAL A 319 -34.93 -16.91 -6.05
CA VAL A 319 -33.94 -16.23 -6.88
C VAL A 319 -33.21 -15.21 -6.03
N GLU A 320 -31.90 -15.34 -5.91
CA GLU A 320 -31.05 -14.37 -5.24
C GLU A 320 -30.13 -13.70 -6.26
N ARG A 321 -30.15 -12.37 -6.31
CA ARG A 321 -29.22 -11.58 -7.12
C ARG A 321 -28.08 -11.11 -6.24
N LYS A 322 -26.88 -11.63 -6.44
CA LYS A 322 -25.66 -11.11 -5.79
C LYS A 322 -25.08 -10.02 -6.68
N ASN A 323 -25.04 -8.79 -6.20
CA ASN A 323 -24.27 -7.74 -6.84
C ASN A 323 -22.80 -7.96 -6.48
N GLY A 324 -21.96 -8.18 -7.49
CA GLY A 324 -20.51 -8.27 -7.35
C GLY A 324 -19.87 -6.91 -7.17
#